data_221dc763ef9f299fdc07f1090a581947
#
_entry.id   221dc763ef9f299fdc07f1090a581947
#
_cell.length_a   1.000
_cell.length_b   1.000
_cell.length_c   1.000
_cell.angle_alpha   90.00
_cell.angle_beta   90.00
_cell.angle_gamma   90.00
#
_symmetry.space_group_name_H-M   'P 1'
#
loop_
_entity.id
_entity.type
_entity.pdbx_description
1 polymer ?
#
loop_
_entity_poly.entity_id
_entity_poly.type
_entity_poly.pdbx_seq_one_letter_code
_entity_poly.pdbx_strand_id
1 'polypeptide(L)'
;MKQEKRLVAHENLIYDVICRQAGTLSKAILEGVMNSIDAGATRIDVEIKSTEITISDNGEGFKSEKEIDEWFGTFGTPHEVDEDDNSVDARYGRFRMGRGQLFAFGVNHWITNEFTMVVDVKHQGLKFTTEQHATVQHKGCRVFVDLYALQTPSELQATVRDISKFCMYVDVPLYVNSVQVNTPPATLSWDYETEDGWMKTIVSQENSTNAWRSNKGVDIYQQGVFVETVPEYELGVGGTVVSKGPLKLNFARNQVMRGSCPRWKRMYKLMRDVGQNNVKRKQTLSVNERLAVIDQIRSGDMRYFDVKTLKLFEDVQQKTWSASQIHQACNRNSIFDLLPDETLAVSFAPPLHPIGDRVLQARRALVLSRSVLEQ
;
A
#
# COMPACT_ATOMS: atom_id res chain seq x y z
N MET A 1 7.41 36.48 34.35
CA MET A 1 6.12 35.72 34.26
C MET A 1 6.21 34.74 33.12
N LYS A 2 6.06 33.40 33.37
CA LYS A 2 5.83 32.42 32.30
C LYS A 2 4.39 32.52 31.81
N GLN A 3 4.16 32.81 30.54
CA GLN A 3 2.85 32.74 29.93
C GLN A 3 2.73 31.43 29.16
N GLU A 4 1.71 30.63 29.44
CA GLU A 4 1.33 29.50 28.62
C GLU A 4 0.59 30.01 27.38
N LYS A 5 1.05 29.54 26.20
CA LYS A 5 0.42 29.83 24.89
C LYS A 5 0.09 28.53 24.20
N ARG A 6 -1.04 28.46 23.51
CA ARG A 6 -1.44 27.33 22.67
C ARG A 6 -1.07 27.57 21.21
N LEU A 7 -0.63 26.53 20.53
CA LEU A 7 -0.55 26.54 19.07
C LEU A 7 -1.97 26.42 18.51
N VAL A 8 -2.30 27.25 17.51
CA VAL A 8 -3.60 27.27 16.84
C VAL A 8 -3.37 27.02 15.35
N ALA A 9 -4.17 26.13 14.76
CA ALA A 9 -4.16 25.92 13.31
C ALA A 9 -4.97 27.03 12.64
N HIS A 10 -4.43 27.63 11.58
CA HIS A 10 -5.15 28.59 10.75
C HIS A 10 -6.09 27.84 9.77
N GLU A 11 -7.26 28.42 9.44
CA GLU A 11 -8.22 27.82 8.50
C GLU A 11 -7.63 27.46 7.14
N ASN A 12 -6.64 28.21 6.65
CA ASN A 12 -5.90 27.91 5.41
C ASN A 12 -5.23 26.53 5.44
N LEU A 13 -4.87 26.01 6.63
CA LEU A 13 -4.32 24.64 6.73
C LEU A 13 -5.36 23.60 6.30
N ILE A 14 -6.61 23.78 6.75
CA ILE A 14 -7.72 22.87 6.38
C ILE A 14 -7.98 22.98 4.87
N TYR A 15 -8.02 24.20 4.33
CA TYR A 15 -8.21 24.44 2.92
C TYR A 15 -7.09 23.78 2.09
N ASP A 16 -5.83 23.92 2.49
CA ASP A 16 -4.67 23.31 1.81
C ASP A 16 -4.72 21.78 1.87
N VAL A 17 -5.12 21.19 2.99
CA VAL A 17 -5.30 19.75 3.13
C VAL A 17 -6.41 19.25 2.19
N ILE A 18 -7.54 19.93 2.14
CA ILE A 18 -8.65 19.56 1.25
C ILE A 18 -8.25 19.71 -0.22
N CYS A 19 -7.76 20.89 -0.63
CA CYS A 19 -7.60 21.22 -2.04
C CYS A 19 -6.29 20.74 -2.65
N ARG A 20 -5.20 20.68 -1.86
CA ARG A 20 -3.86 20.36 -2.36
C ARG A 20 -3.40 18.92 -2.05
N GLN A 21 -4.02 18.27 -1.06
CA GLN A 21 -3.66 16.90 -0.66
C GLN A 21 -4.77 15.87 -0.94
N ALA A 22 -5.82 16.25 -1.67
CA ALA A 22 -6.96 15.39 -2.00
C ALA A 22 -6.55 14.09 -2.75
N GLY A 23 -5.40 14.09 -3.41
CA GLY A 23 -4.94 12.94 -4.19
C GLY A 23 -5.72 12.78 -5.50
N THR A 24 -6.17 11.56 -5.81
CA THR A 24 -6.94 11.25 -7.02
C THR A 24 -8.43 11.16 -6.72
N LEU A 25 -9.28 11.34 -7.75
CA LEU A 25 -10.73 11.16 -7.63
C LEU A 25 -11.09 9.76 -7.09
N SER A 26 -10.38 8.72 -7.53
CA SER A 26 -10.58 7.35 -7.04
C SER A 26 -10.30 7.22 -5.53
N LYS A 27 -9.32 7.93 -4.98
CA LYS A 27 -9.08 7.97 -3.53
C LYS A 27 -10.17 8.72 -2.78
N ALA A 28 -10.67 9.82 -3.34
CA ALA A 28 -11.77 10.56 -2.74
C ALA A 28 -13.06 9.71 -2.69
N ILE A 29 -13.35 8.96 -3.74
CA ILE A 29 -14.48 8.01 -3.77
C ILE A 29 -14.25 6.88 -2.76
N LEU A 30 -13.02 6.34 -2.66
CA LEU A 30 -12.66 5.32 -1.67
C LEU A 30 -12.97 5.79 -0.23
N GLU A 31 -12.64 7.04 0.11
CA GLU A 31 -12.98 7.60 1.43
C GLU A 31 -14.51 7.65 1.64
N GLY A 32 -15.29 7.99 0.62
CA GLY A 32 -16.75 7.91 0.67
C GLY A 32 -17.25 6.49 0.95
N VAL A 33 -16.70 5.48 0.25
CA VAL A 33 -17.03 4.06 0.46
C VAL A 33 -16.66 3.61 1.88
N MET A 34 -15.50 4.01 2.39
CA MET A 34 -15.09 3.68 3.76
C MET A 34 -16.02 4.33 4.80
N ASN A 35 -16.43 5.59 4.60
CA ASN A 35 -17.40 6.25 5.47
C ASN A 35 -18.75 5.52 5.47
N SER A 36 -19.21 5.03 4.32
CA SER A 36 -20.44 4.24 4.21
C SER A 36 -20.34 2.93 5.00
N ILE A 37 -19.18 2.23 4.96
CA ILE A 37 -18.95 1.01 5.75
C ILE A 37 -18.92 1.34 7.24
N ASP A 38 -18.24 2.41 7.65
CA ASP A 38 -18.17 2.86 9.04
C ASP A 38 -19.56 3.30 9.57
N ALA A 39 -20.46 3.79 8.69
CA ALA A 39 -21.85 4.07 9.00
C ALA A 39 -22.76 2.81 9.06
N GLY A 40 -22.20 1.61 9.01
CA GLY A 40 -22.96 0.35 9.09
C GLY A 40 -23.78 0.02 7.85
N ALA A 41 -23.40 0.52 6.68
CA ALA A 41 -24.07 0.18 5.44
C ALA A 41 -24.00 -1.33 5.14
N THR A 42 -25.07 -1.86 4.58
CA THR A 42 -25.15 -3.25 4.08
C THR A 42 -25.15 -3.33 2.56
N ARG A 43 -25.18 -2.16 1.89
CA ARG A 43 -25.05 -1.99 0.45
C ARG A 43 -24.52 -0.61 0.13
N ILE A 44 -23.64 -0.53 -0.84
CA ILE A 44 -23.06 0.72 -1.35
C ILE A 44 -23.15 0.70 -2.87
N ASP A 45 -23.68 1.76 -3.45
CA ASP A 45 -23.77 1.98 -4.89
C ASP A 45 -22.99 3.24 -5.26
N VAL A 46 -22.06 3.12 -6.22
CA VAL A 46 -21.24 4.22 -6.74
C VAL A 46 -21.53 4.38 -8.22
N GLU A 47 -21.99 5.54 -8.64
CA GLU A 47 -22.14 5.91 -10.04
C GLU A 47 -21.09 6.93 -10.43
N ILE A 48 -20.37 6.68 -11.52
CA ILE A 48 -19.28 7.53 -12.00
C ILE A 48 -19.59 7.93 -13.44
N LYS A 49 -19.86 9.23 -13.63
CA LYS A 49 -20.14 9.84 -14.94
C LYS A 49 -19.12 10.96 -15.23
N SER A 50 -19.13 11.48 -16.45
CA SER A 50 -18.18 12.52 -16.87
C SER A 50 -18.33 13.83 -16.09
N THR A 51 -19.52 14.15 -15.64
CA THR A 51 -19.86 15.42 -14.95
C THR A 51 -20.14 15.23 -13.49
N GLU A 52 -20.42 14.01 -13.02
CA GLU A 52 -20.94 13.78 -11.68
C GLU A 52 -20.50 12.45 -11.09
N ILE A 53 -20.42 12.38 -9.79
CA ILE A 53 -20.23 11.17 -9.01
C ILE A 53 -21.36 11.05 -8.00
N THR A 54 -21.93 9.87 -7.85
CA THR A 54 -22.87 9.57 -6.77
C THR A 54 -22.35 8.42 -5.94
N ILE A 55 -22.34 8.57 -4.62
CA ILE A 55 -22.08 7.48 -3.66
C ILE A 55 -23.35 7.38 -2.81
N SER A 56 -23.98 6.24 -2.78
CA SER A 56 -25.25 6.02 -2.05
C SER A 56 -25.13 4.78 -1.18
N ASP A 57 -25.50 4.89 0.08
CA ASP A 57 -25.51 3.78 1.03
C ASP A 57 -26.83 3.75 1.83
N ASN A 58 -27.06 2.63 2.51
CA ASN A 58 -28.19 2.42 3.40
C ASN A 58 -27.77 2.34 4.88
N GLY A 59 -26.67 2.99 5.25
CA GLY A 59 -26.18 3.05 6.61
C GLY A 59 -27.05 3.91 7.54
N GLU A 60 -26.51 4.29 8.68
CA GLU A 60 -27.26 5.07 9.68
C GLU A 60 -27.50 6.51 9.26
N GLY A 61 -26.57 7.12 8.50
CA GLY A 61 -26.60 8.54 8.17
C GLY A 61 -26.47 9.45 9.40
N PHE A 62 -26.64 10.77 9.22
CA PHE A 62 -26.69 11.73 10.32
C PHE A 62 -28.12 11.83 10.89
N LYS A 63 -28.25 11.82 12.23
CA LYS A 63 -29.54 11.76 12.92
C LYS A 63 -29.95 13.13 13.51
N SER A 64 -29.02 14.08 13.59
CA SER A 64 -29.26 15.38 14.19
C SER A 64 -28.34 16.45 13.65
N GLU A 65 -28.75 17.72 13.74
CA GLU A 65 -27.93 18.88 13.42
C GLU A 65 -26.64 18.91 14.27
N LYS A 66 -26.72 18.48 15.52
CA LYS A 66 -25.56 18.37 16.41
C LYS A 66 -24.51 17.40 15.87
N GLU A 67 -24.93 16.25 15.37
CA GLU A 67 -24.00 15.30 14.73
C GLU A 67 -23.38 15.87 13.46
N ILE A 68 -24.15 16.65 12.68
CA ILE A 68 -23.65 17.33 11.50
C ILE A 68 -22.57 18.35 11.89
N ASP A 69 -22.81 19.19 12.90
CA ASP A 69 -21.83 20.17 13.37
C ASP A 69 -20.56 19.52 13.91
N GLU A 70 -20.72 18.45 14.69
CA GLU A 70 -19.61 17.76 15.37
C GLU A 70 -18.80 16.91 14.38
N TRP A 71 -19.45 16.16 13.50
CA TRP A 71 -18.79 15.15 12.67
C TRP A 71 -18.63 15.55 11.21
N PHE A 72 -19.52 16.41 10.68
CA PHE A 72 -19.42 16.95 9.34
C PHE A 72 -18.76 18.33 9.31
N GLY A 73 -19.13 19.22 10.20
CA GLY A 73 -18.60 20.59 10.29
C GLY A 73 -17.16 20.66 10.83
N THR A 74 -16.74 19.71 11.66
CA THR A 74 -15.44 19.73 12.34
C THR A 74 -14.45 18.75 11.73
N PHE A 75 -13.29 19.23 11.22
CA PHE A 75 -12.22 18.41 10.70
C PHE A 75 -11.24 18.02 11.81
N GLY A 76 -10.77 16.77 11.79
CA GLY A 76 -9.73 16.30 12.71
C GLY A 76 -10.25 15.84 14.07
N THR A 77 -11.57 15.71 14.26
CA THR A 77 -12.14 15.10 15.45
C THR A 77 -11.69 13.65 15.55
N PRO A 78 -10.92 13.27 16.59
CA PRO A 78 -10.45 11.90 16.71
C PRO A 78 -11.62 10.95 16.96
N HIS A 79 -11.48 9.71 16.47
CA HIS A 79 -12.31 8.60 16.90
C HIS A 79 -11.83 8.10 18.27
N GLU A 80 -12.72 7.44 19.01
CA GLU A 80 -12.31 6.69 20.20
C GLU A 80 -11.31 5.61 19.81
N VAL A 81 -10.26 5.43 20.61
CA VAL A 81 -9.21 4.46 20.37
C VAL A 81 -9.07 3.53 21.56
N ASP A 82 -8.72 2.25 21.28
CA ASP A 82 -8.36 1.26 22.29
C ASP A 82 -6.90 1.45 22.78
N GLU A 83 -6.47 0.58 23.71
CA GLU A 83 -5.10 0.61 24.26
C GLU A 83 -4.01 0.41 23.19
N ASP A 84 -4.35 -0.19 22.06
CA ASP A 84 -3.47 -0.42 20.92
C ASP A 84 -3.53 0.72 19.87
N ASP A 85 -4.20 1.84 20.16
CA ASP A 85 -4.40 2.99 19.26
C ASP A 85 -5.21 2.62 17.98
N ASN A 86 -6.11 1.61 18.08
CA ASN A 86 -7.07 1.30 17.02
C ASN A 86 -8.38 2.03 17.30
N SER A 87 -9.06 2.49 16.24
CA SER A 87 -10.39 3.10 16.36
C SER A 87 -11.42 2.07 16.83
N VAL A 88 -12.21 2.41 17.83
CA VAL A 88 -13.24 1.55 18.41
C VAL A 88 -14.58 1.79 17.71
N ASP A 89 -14.86 3.03 17.35
CA ASP A 89 -16.13 3.50 16.75
C ASP A 89 -16.14 3.55 15.22
N ALA A 90 -15.00 3.26 14.57
CA ALA A 90 -14.89 3.20 13.11
C ALA A 90 -13.88 2.17 12.64
N ARG A 91 -14.21 1.44 11.56
CA ARG A 91 -13.34 0.41 10.98
C ARG A 91 -12.17 1.02 10.21
N TYR A 92 -12.39 2.12 9.51
CA TYR A 92 -11.42 2.78 8.65
C TYR A 92 -11.11 4.21 9.07
N GLY A 93 -12.05 4.93 9.67
CA GLY A 93 -11.87 6.32 10.10
C GLY A 93 -10.84 6.44 11.24
N ARG A 94 -10.02 7.50 11.22
CA ARG A 94 -9.15 7.87 12.35
C ARG A 94 -9.34 9.32 12.77
N PHE A 95 -9.51 10.23 11.83
CA PHE A 95 -9.56 11.67 12.08
C PHE A 95 -10.76 12.34 11.42
N ARG A 96 -11.72 11.59 10.92
CA ARG A 96 -12.91 12.11 10.23
C ARG A 96 -12.59 13.19 9.17
N MET A 97 -11.45 13.05 8.49
CA MET A 97 -10.98 14.01 7.47
C MET A 97 -11.27 13.56 6.04
N GLY A 98 -11.54 12.26 5.82
CA GLY A 98 -11.64 11.65 4.50
C GLY A 98 -12.70 12.28 3.60
N ARG A 99 -13.85 12.73 4.17
CA ARG A 99 -14.90 13.41 3.40
C ARG A 99 -14.41 14.66 2.67
N GLY A 100 -13.42 15.35 3.23
CA GLY A 100 -12.84 16.56 2.63
C GLY A 100 -12.17 16.31 1.28
N GLN A 101 -11.78 15.08 0.99
CA GLN A 101 -11.18 14.77 -0.30
C GLN A 101 -12.19 14.94 -1.45
N LEU A 102 -13.48 14.61 -1.25
CA LEU A 102 -14.52 14.83 -2.26
C LEU A 102 -14.75 16.32 -2.54
N PHE A 103 -14.59 17.20 -1.54
CA PHE A 103 -14.80 18.63 -1.69
C PHE A 103 -13.82 19.29 -2.67
N ALA A 104 -12.65 18.68 -2.91
CA ALA A 104 -11.68 19.18 -3.88
C ALA A 104 -12.13 18.99 -5.33
N PHE A 105 -13.04 18.07 -5.61
CA PHE A 105 -13.37 17.64 -6.98
C PHE A 105 -14.66 18.28 -7.52
N GLY A 106 -15.53 18.80 -6.67
CA GLY A 106 -16.81 19.33 -7.13
C GLY A 106 -17.64 20.01 -6.04
N VAL A 107 -18.81 20.51 -6.43
CA VAL A 107 -19.85 20.90 -5.48
C VAL A 107 -20.47 19.63 -4.92
N ASN A 108 -20.47 19.49 -3.61
CA ASN A 108 -20.93 18.29 -2.93
C ASN A 108 -22.30 18.53 -2.30
N HIS A 109 -23.26 17.65 -2.59
CA HIS A 109 -24.57 17.56 -1.96
C HIS A 109 -24.65 16.27 -1.16
N TRP A 110 -24.79 16.40 0.15
CA TRP A 110 -24.92 15.28 1.08
C TRP A 110 -26.37 15.21 1.55
N ILE A 111 -27.09 14.17 1.16
CA ILE A 111 -28.47 13.92 1.51
C ILE A 111 -28.50 12.74 2.48
N THR A 112 -28.95 12.96 3.70
CA THR A 112 -28.90 11.94 4.76
C THR A 112 -30.08 12.10 5.70
N ASN A 113 -30.88 11.08 5.83
CA ASN A 113 -32.11 11.10 6.61
C ASN A 113 -32.98 12.35 6.26
N GLU A 114 -33.17 13.26 7.19
CA GLU A 114 -33.96 14.47 7.02
C GLU A 114 -33.11 15.70 6.62
N PHE A 115 -31.78 15.51 6.41
CA PHE A 115 -30.87 16.63 6.21
C PHE A 115 -30.26 16.64 4.82
N THR A 116 -30.03 17.84 4.32
CA THR A 116 -29.22 18.10 3.13
C THR A 116 -28.14 19.10 3.47
N MET A 117 -26.87 18.78 3.16
CA MET A 117 -25.74 19.70 3.30
C MET A 117 -25.14 19.96 1.92
N VAL A 118 -24.76 21.22 1.65
CA VAL A 118 -24.10 21.60 0.39
C VAL A 118 -22.78 22.28 0.69
N VAL A 119 -21.73 21.80 0.03
CA VAL A 119 -20.36 22.30 0.20
C VAL A 119 -19.76 22.64 -1.15
N ASP A 120 -19.29 23.88 -1.32
CA ASP A 120 -18.57 24.35 -2.51
C ASP A 120 -17.27 25.06 -2.08
N VAL A 121 -16.26 24.26 -1.76
CA VAL A 121 -14.99 24.79 -1.22
C VAL A 121 -14.28 25.71 -2.21
N LYS A 122 -14.41 25.44 -3.50
CA LYS A 122 -13.75 26.23 -4.55
C LYS A 122 -14.27 27.68 -4.63
N HIS A 123 -15.58 27.87 -4.47
CA HIS A 123 -16.21 29.19 -4.65
C HIS A 123 -16.66 29.85 -3.36
N GLN A 124 -16.90 29.06 -2.29
CA GLN A 124 -17.43 29.56 -1.01
C GLN A 124 -16.47 29.35 0.17
N GLY A 125 -15.27 28.76 -0.08
CA GLY A 125 -14.32 28.42 0.97
C GLY A 125 -14.83 27.28 1.86
N LEU A 126 -14.48 27.29 3.16
CA LEU A 126 -14.83 26.23 4.11
C LEU A 126 -16.25 26.32 4.67
N LYS A 127 -17.13 27.04 4.00
CA LYS A 127 -18.54 27.19 4.42
C LYS A 127 -19.37 26.06 3.81
N PHE A 128 -20.41 25.65 4.52
CA PHE A 128 -21.45 24.76 4.01
C PHE A 128 -22.83 25.25 4.48
N THR A 129 -23.86 24.81 3.78
CA THR A 129 -25.25 25.05 4.16
C THR A 129 -25.90 23.78 4.61
N THR A 130 -26.82 23.86 5.57
CA THR A 130 -27.63 22.74 6.05
C THR A 130 -29.08 23.07 5.91
N GLU A 131 -29.89 22.13 5.44
CA GLU A 131 -31.34 22.22 5.38
C GLU A 131 -31.93 20.97 6.03
N GLN A 132 -32.88 21.17 6.96
CA GLN A 132 -33.67 20.09 7.55
C GLN A 132 -35.04 20.01 6.87
N HIS A 133 -35.40 18.84 6.39
CA HIS A 133 -36.67 18.58 5.74
C HIS A 133 -37.67 17.94 6.73
N ALA A 134 -38.98 18.15 6.47
CA ALA A 134 -40.02 17.55 7.29
C ALA A 134 -40.15 16.03 7.20
N THR A 135 -39.52 15.41 6.18
CA THR A 135 -39.54 13.96 5.94
C THR A 135 -38.15 13.46 5.57
N VAL A 136 -37.89 12.17 5.82
CA VAL A 136 -36.65 11.50 5.39
C VAL A 136 -36.52 11.59 3.87
N GLN A 137 -35.44 12.20 3.40
CA GLN A 137 -35.11 12.34 1.98
C GLN A 137 -34.37 11.11 1.44
N HIS A 138 -33.47 10.55 2.26
CA HIS A 138 -32.72 9.34 1.95
C HIS A 138 -32.37 8.61 3.23
N LYS A 139 -32.71 7.32 3.33
CA LYS A 139 -32.28 6.47 4.45
C LYS A 139 -30.82 6.09 4.24
N GLY A 140 -29.93 6.46 5.16
CA GLY A 140 -28.49 6.36 5.02
C GLY A 140 -27.87 7.67 4.53
N CYS A 141 -26.89 7.59 3.62
CA CYS A 141 -26.27 8.76 3.05
C CYS A 141 -26.16 8.64 1.53
N ARG A 142 -26.50 9.70 0.82
CA ARG A 142 -26.26 9.89 -0.61
C ARG A 142 -25.42 11.13 -0.80
N VAL A 143 -24.21 10.94 -1.32
CA VAL A 143 -23.31 12.02 -1.70
C VAL A 143 -23.36 12.17 -3.20
N PHE A 144 -23.76 13.34 -3.67
CA PHE A 144 -23.75 13.72 -5.07
C PHE A 144 -22.70 14.80 -5.26
N VAL A 145 -21.79 14.63 -6.24
CA VAL A 145 -20.71 15.57 -6.52
C VAL A 145 -20.81 16.05 -7.95
N ASP A 146 -21.14 17.33 -8.13
CA ASP A 146 -21.04 18.02 -9.41
C ASP A 146 -19.59 18.37 -9.66
N LEU A 147 -18.93 17.66 -10.59
CA LEU A 147 -17.50 17.80 -10.82
C LEU A 147 -17.13 19.18 -11.41
N TYR A 148 -16.09 19.82 -10.85
CA TYR A 148 -15.55 21.07 -11.41
C TYR A 148 -14.89 20.88 -12.78
N ALA A 149 -14.47 19.67 -13.12
CA ALA A 149 -13.83 19.34 -14.37
C ALA A 149 -14.44 18.07 -14.97
N LEU A 150 -14.68 18.11 -16.28
CA LEU A 150 -15.17 16.95 -17.03
C LEU A 150 -14.12 15.84 -17.02
N GLN A 151 -14.58 14.62 -16.74
CA GLN A 151 -13.75 13.43 -16.84
C GLN A 151 -13.79 12.86 -18.26
N THR A 152 -12.64 12.61 -18.82
CA THR A 152 -12.51 11.90 -20.10
C THR A 152 -12.89 10.42 -19.96
N PRO A 153 -13.25 9.73 -21.05
CA PRO A 153 -13.52 8.30 -21.01
C PRO A 153 -12.37 7.46 -20.42
N SER A 154 -11.12 7.86 -20.66
CA SER A 154 -9.93 7.20 -20.12
C SER A 154 -9.83 7.37 -18.59
N GLU A 155 -10.08 8.58 -18.07
CA GLU A 155 -10.10 8.86 -16.64
C GLU A 155 -11.24 8.12 -15.93
N LEU A 156 -12.43 8.06 -16.54
CA LEU A 156 -13.55 7.28 -16.02
C LEU A 156 -13.19 5.81 -15.87
N GLN A 157 -12.64 5.20 -16.93
CA GLN A 157 -12.21 3.80 -16.89
C GLN A 157 -11.11 3.56 -15.84
N ALA A 158 -10.17 4.50 -15.71
CA ALA A 158 -9.13 4.42 -14.69
C ALA A 158 -9.73 4.49 -13.28
N THR A 159 -10.66 5.42 -13.04
CA THR A 159 -11.33 5.56 -11.74
C THR A 159 -12.13 4.30 -11.38
N VAL A 160 -12.91 3.74 -12.31
CA VAL A 160 -13.65 2.48 -12.08
C VAL A 160 -12.69 1.33 -11.75
N ARG A 161 -11.59 1.18 -12.49
CA ARG A 161 -10.57 0.16 -12.26
C ARG A 161 -9.91 0.31 -10.89
N ASP A 162 -9.57 1.55 -10.52
CA ASP A 162 -8.92 1.84 -9.23
C ASP A 162 -9.85 1.52 -8.06
N ILE A 163 -11.13 1.94 -8.11
CA ILE A 163 -12.10 1.62 -7.06
C ILE A 163 -12.33 0.12 -6.96
N SER A 164 -12.43 -0.57 -8.10
CA SER A 164 -12.56 -2.03 -8.12
C SER A 164 -11.36 -2.71 -7.48
N LYS A 165 -10.13 -2.21 -7.72
CA LYS A 165 -8.92 -2.70 -7.04
C LYS A 165 -8.92 -2.35 -5.56
N PHE A 166 -9.21 -1.09 -5.21
CA PHE A 166 -9.08 -0.60 -3.83
C PHE A 166 -10.06 -1.29 -2.87
N CYS A 167 -11.25 -1.65 -3.35
CA CYS A 167 -12.30 -2.23 -2.53
C CYS A 167 -12.56 -3.71 -2.82
N MET A 168 -11.63 -4.39 -3.51
CA MET A 168 -11.82 -5.76 -4.03
C MET A 168 -12.29 -6.75 -2.97
N TYR A 169 -11.90 -6.57 -1.72
CA TYR A 169 -12.15 -7.51 -0.63
C TYR A 169 -12.99 -6.94 0.52
N VAL A 170 -13.66 -5.80 0.35
CA VAL A 170 -14.57 -5.29 1.38
C VAL A 170 -15.75 -6.27 1.57
N ASP A 171 -16.26 -6.37 2.81
CA ASP A 171 -17.32 -7.33 3.15
C ASP A 171 -18.71 -6.85 2.68
N VAL A 172 -18.91 -5.53 2.57
CA VAL A 172 -20.19 -4.93 2.17
C VAL A 172 -20.30 -4.97 0.65
N PRO A 173 -21.40 -5.48 0.06
CA PRO A 173 -21.64 -5.43 -1.36
C PRO A 173 -21.49 -4.02 -1.93
N LEU A 174 -20.51 -3.84 -2.82
CA LEU A 174 -20.19 -2.58 -3.48
C LEU A 174 -20.43 -2.69 -4.99
N TYR A 175 -21.29 -1.82 -5.50
CA TYR A 175 -21.61 -1.73 -6.92
C TYR A 175 -21.00 -0.47 -7.51
N VAL A 176 -20.28 -0.58 -8.59
CA VAL A 176 -19.77 0.55 -9.39
C VAL A 176 -20.42 0.51 -10.75
N ASN A 177 -21.17 1.56 -11.12
CA ASN A 177 -21.98 1.61 -12.32
C ASN A 177 -22.85 0.34 -12.48
N SER A 178 -23.52 -0.07 -11.40
CA SER A 178 -24.40 -1.24 -11.32
C SER A 178 -23.70 -2.61 -11.40
N VAL A 179 -22.37 -2.66 -11.43
CA VAL A 179 -21.59 -3.92 -11.43
C VAL A 179 -20.98 -4.12 -10.05
N GLN A 180 -21.22 -5.27 -9.43
CA GLN A 180 -20.57 -5.62 -8.18
C GLN A 180 -19.07 -5.83 -8.41
N VAL A 181 -18.23 -5.11 -7.64
CA VAL A 181 -16.77 -5.07 -7.85
C VAL A 181 -15.97 -5.78 -6.75
N ASN A 182 -16.62 -6.19 -5.68
CA ASN A 182 -15.95 -6.81 -4.53
C ASN A 182 -16.42 -8.24 -4.28
N THR A 183 -15.57 -9.00 -3.59
CA THR A 183 -15.87 -10.34 -3.09
C THR A 183 -15.30 -10.47 -1.67
N PRO A 184 -16.14 -10.77 -0.66
CA PRO A 184 -15.67 -10.92 0.70
C PRO A 184 -14.58 -11.98 0.83
N PRO A 185 -13.47 -11.71 1.54
CA PRO A 185 -12.33 -12.64 1.61
C PRO A 185 -12.70 -13.99 2.22
N ALA A 186 -13.64 -14.03 3.16
CA ALA A 186 -14.10 -15.28 3.79
C ALA A 186 -14.79 -16.25 2.81
N THR A 187 -15.21 -15.79 1.63
CA THR A 187 -15.85 -16.63 0.60
C THR A 187 -14.87 -17.19 -0.42
N LEU A 188 -13.60 -16.79 -0.35
CA LEU A 188 -12.56 -17.16 -1.29
C LEU A 188 -11.67 -18.28 -0.74
N SER A 189 -11.01 -18.99 -1.67
CA SER A 189 -9.98 -19.97 -1.32
C SER A 189 -8.62 -19.31 -1.21
N TRP A 190 -7.99 -19.44 -0.06
CA TRP A 190 -6.67 -18.89 0.25
C TRP A 190 -5.64 -20.01 0.44
N ASP A 191 -4.37 -19.73 0.14
CA ASP A 191 -3.28 -20.68 0.35
C ASP A 191 -2.92 -20.78 1.84
N TYR A 192 -3.07 -19.65 2.57
CA TYR A 192 -2.84 -19.57 4.00
C TYR A 192 -3.95 -18.74 4.65
N GLU A 193 -4.44 -19.21 5.78
CA GLU A 193 -5.36 -18.50 6.66
C GLU A 193 -4.83 -18.55 8.08
N THR A 194 -4.79 -17.38 8.73
CA THR A 194 -4.34 -17.20 10.12
C THR A 194 -5.35 -16.36 10.90
N GLU A 195 -5.12 -16.16 12.19
CA GLU A 195 -5.86 -15.18 12.99
C GLU A 195 -5.69 -13.74 12.51
N ASP A 196 -4.55 -13.43 11.86
CA ASP A 196 -4.22 -12.09 11.40
C ASP A 196 -4.77 -11.76 10.01
N GLY A 197 -4.98 -12.77 9.16
CA GLY A 197 -5.41 -12.54 7.78
C GLY A 197 -5.37 -13.76 6.88
N TRP A 198 -5.67 -13.51 5.63
CA TRP A 198 -5.65 -14.45 4.51
C TRP A 198 -4.53 -14.09 3.55
N MET A 199 -3.91 -15.10 2.93
CA MET A 199 -2.86 -14.91 1.94
C MET A 199 -3.07 -15.83 0.74
N LYS A 200 -3.00 -15.26 -0.46
CA LYS A 200 -2.93 -15.94 -1.75
C LYS A 200 -1.58 -15.66 -2.37
N THR A 201 -0.84 -16.71 -2.72
CA THR A 201 0.49 -16.59 -3.32
C THR A 201 0.43 -16.73 -4.83
N ILE A 202 1.25 -15.96 -5.53
CA ILE A 202 1.50 -16.10 -6.96
C ILE A 202 2.98 -16.38 -7.10
N VAL A 203 3.32 -17.60 -7.52
CA VAL A 203 4.70 -17.94 -7.86
C VAL A 203 4.90 -17.59 -9.33
N SER A 204 5.78 -16.62 -9.59
CA SER A 204 6.14 -16.25 -10.96
C SER A 204 6.84 -17.44 -11.63
N GLN A 205 6.16 -18.10 -12.57
CA GLN A 205 6.81 -19.04 -13.47
C GLN A 205 7.58 -18.24 -14.53
N GLU A 206 8.90 -18.42 -14.60
CA GLU A 206 9.81 -17.71 -15.52
C GLU A 206 9.42 -17.82 -17.00
N ASN A 207 8.55 -18.76 -17.39
CA ASN A 207 8.17 -19.05 -18.77
C ASN A 207 6.72 -18.66 -19.15
N SER A 208 6.02 -17.89 -18.32
CA SER A 208 4.67 -17.50 -18.70
C SER A 208 4.70 -16.30 -19.66
N THR A 209 4.26 -16.53 -20.90
CA THR A 209 4.01 -15.50 -21.93
C THR A 209 3.00 -14.42 -21.47
N ASN A 210 2.41 -14.58 -20.31
CA ASN A 210 1.50 -13.64 -19.64
C ASN A 210 2.20 -12.75 -18.59
N ALA A 211 3.45 -12.36 -18.85
CA ALA A 211 4.24 -11.45 -17.99
C ALA A 211 3.53 -10.10 -17.67
N TRP A 212 2.50 -9.75 -18.41
CA TRP A 212 1.66 -8.56 -18.19
C TRP A 212 0.66 -8.69 -17.02
N ARG A 213 0.46 -9.89 -16.46
CA ARG A 213 -0.47 -10.15 -15.35
C ARG A 213 0.19 -10.49 -14.01
N SER A 214 1.51 -10.60 -13.95
CA SER A 214 2.17 -10.84 -12.67
C SER A 214 2.24 -9.51 -11.91
N ASN A 215 1.45 -9.36 -10.85
CA ASN A 215 1.74 -8.39 -9.81
C ASN A 215 3.17 -8.68 -9.34
N LYS A 216 4.10 -7.76 -9.65
CA LYS A 216 5.50 -7.88 -9.23
C LYS A 216 5.65 -7.61 -7.73
N GLY A 217 4.76 -8.16 -6.92
CA GLY A 217 4.74 -7.96 -5.48
C GLY A 217 3.51 -8.56 -4.80
N VAL A 218 3.38 -8.27 -3.51
CA VAL A 218 2.23 -8.65 -2.68
C VAL A 218 1.37 -7.43 -2.44
N ASP A 219 0.13 -7.46 -2.93
CA ASP A 219 -0.87 -6.44 -2.66
C ASP A 219 -1.41 -6.63 -1.23
N ILE A 220 -1.32 -5.57 -0.42
CA ILE A 220 -1.74 -5.57 0.98
C ILE A 220 -3.08 -4.86 1.10
N TYR A 221 -4.04 -5.54 1.72
CA TYR A 221 -5.37 -5.02 2.02
C TYR A 221 -5.60 -5.01 3.53
N GLN A 222 -6.03 -3.88 4.06
CA GLN A 222 -6.53 -3.78 5.42
C GLN A 222 -8.03 -4.00 5.43
N GLN A 223 -8.49 -5.10 6.02
CA GLN A 223 -9.92 -5.42 6.15
C GLN A 223 -10.69 -5.25 4.82
N GLY A 224 -10.05 -5.60 3.71
CA GLY A 224 -10.62 -5.55 2.37
C GLY A 224 -10.29 -4.30 1.54
N VAL A 225 -9.71 -3.25 2.14
CA VAL A 225 -9.28 -2.03 1.45
C VAL A 225 -7.78 -2.08 1.15
N PHE A 226 -7.42 -1.79 -0.10
CA PHE A 226 -6.04 -1.76 -0.57
C PHE A 226 -5.22 -0.68 0.15
N VAL A 227 -4.00 -1.02 0.54
CA VAL A 227 -3.06 -0.12 1.21
C VAL A 227 -1.84 0.15 0.33
N GLU A 228 -1.05 -0.88 0.06
CA GLU A 228 0.20 -0.79 -0.69
C GLU A 228 0.52 -2.10 -1.39
N THR A 229 1.48 -2.07 -2.32
CA THR A 229 2.08 -3.26 -2.89
C THR A 229 3.52 -3.36 -2.38
N VAL A 230 3.84 -4.46 -1.69
CA VAL A 230 5.22 -4.77 -1.29
C VAL A 230 5.89 -5.49 -2.45
N PRO A 231 7.05 -5.01 -2.95
CA PRO A 231 7.72 -5.60 -4.10
C PRO A 231 8.07 -7.08 -3.91
N GLU A 232 7.95 -7.89 -4.97
CA GLU A 232 8.28 -9.33 -4.94
C GLU A 232 9.72 -9.58 -4.49
N TYR A 233 10.67 -8.75 -4.90
CA TYR A 233 12.08 -8.93 -4.54
C TYR A 233 12.32 -8.80 -3.02
N GLU A 234 11.49 -8.04 -2.29
CA GLU A 234 11.61 -7.88 -0.83
C GLU A 234 11.14 -9.15 -0.09
N LEU A 235 10.10 -9.80 -0.59
CA LEU A 235 9.46 -10.94 0.06
C LEU A 235 9.79 -12.29 -0.58
N GLY A 236 10.30 -12.31 -1.81
CA GLY A 236 10.53 -13.53 -2.58
C GLY A 236 9.25 -14.22 -3.08
N VAL A 237 8.11 -13.53 -2.98
CA VAL A 237 6.80 -14.04 -3.38
C VAL A 237 5.93 -12.87 -3.86
N GLY A 238 5.08 -13.13 -4.86
CA GLY A 238 3.98 -12.25 -5.24
C GLY A 238 2.65 -12.75 -4.68
N GLY A 239 1.60 -11.95 -4.81
CA GLY A 239 0.27 -12.36 -4.41
C GLY A 239 -0.58 -11.27 -3.74
N THR A 240 -1.44 -11.70 -2.84
CA THR A 240 -2.37 -10.84 -2.11
C THR A 240 -2.44 -11.24 -0.65
N VAL A 241 -2.50 -10.25 0.23
CA VAL A 241 -2.73 -10.43 1.66
C VAL A 241 -3.87 -9.53 2.11
N VAL A 242 -4.85 -10.09 2.81
CA VAL A 242 -5.98 -9.34 3.40
C VAL A 242 -5.95 -9.52 4.91
N SER A 243 -5.81 -8.44 5.67
CA SER A 243 -5.84 -8.52 7.13
C SER A 243 -7.26 -8.65 7.66
N LYS A 244 -7.45 -9.48 8.69
CA LYS A 244 -8.72 -9.65 9.41
C LYS A 244 -9.04 -8.50 10.36
N GLY A 245 -8.03 -7.75 10.76
CA GLY A 245 -8.19 -6.60 11.66
C GLY A 245 -7.30 -5.43 11.23
N PRO A 246 -7.34 -4.33 11.99
CA PRO A 246 -6.64 -3.10 11.62
C PRO A 246 -5.13 -3.28 11.57
N LEU A 247 -4.50 -2.58 10.63
CA LEU A 247 -3.05 -2.39 10.54
C LEU A 247 -2.73 -0.95 10.97
N LYS A 248 -1.57 -0.72 11.59
CA LYS A 248 -1.10 0.64 11.86
C LYS A 248 -0.60 1.25 10.53
N LEU A 249 -1.34 2.21 10.00
CA LEU A 249 -1.02 2.90 8.76
C LEU A 249 -0.46 4.30 9.03
N ASN A 250 0.28 4.83 8.05
CA ASN A 250 0.65 6.24 8.05
C ASN A 250 -0.59 7.14 7.89
N PHE A 251 -0.42 8.46 8.06
CA PHE A 251 -1.52 9.43 7.97
C PHE A 251 -2.26 9.39 6.62
N ALA A 252 -1.51 9.20 5.51
CA ALA A 252 -2.08 9.10 4.17
C ALA A 252 -2.72 7.72 3.87
N ARG A 253 -2.64 6.76 4.80
CA ARG A 253 -3.21 5.40 4.75
C ARG A 253 -2.76 4.57 3.54
N ASN A 254 -1.63 4.92 2.97
CA ASN A 254 -1.04 4.28 1.80
C ASN A 254 0.24 3.49 2.11
N GLN A 255 0.55 3.30 3.40
CA GLN A 255 1.71 2.54 3.83
C GLN A 255 1.52 2.01 5.26
N VAL A 256 1.92 0.74 5.47
CA VAL A 256 1.93 0.13 6.79
C VAL A 256 3.12 0.66 7.60
N MET A 257 2.88 1.07 8.84
CA MET A 257 3.92 1.44 9.80
C MET A 257 4.60 0.18 10.35
N ARG A 258 5.47 -0.41 9.53
CA ARG A 258 6.04 -1.76 9.71
C ARG A 258 6.70 -1.98 11.06
N GLY A 259 7.40 -0.96 11.59
CA GLY A 259 8.12 -1.04 12.87
C GLY A 259 7.22 -1.14 14.10
N SER A 260 6.02 -0.56 14.05
CA SER A 260 5.11 -0.41 15.19
C SER A 260 3.82 -1.23 15.11
N CYS A 261 3.60 -2.03 14.04
CA CYS A 261 2.41 -2.84 13.84
C CYS A 261 2.66 -4.32 14.16
N PRO A 262 2.19 -4.86 15.32
CA PRO A 262 2.42 -6.25 15.68
C PRO A 262 1.79 -7.25 14.70
N ARG A 263 0.53 -6.99 14.26
CA ARG A 263 -0.16 -7.80 13.25
C ARG A 263 0.62 -7.89 11.96
N TRP A 264 1.12 -6.74 11.46
CA TRP A 264 1.98 -6.72 10.28
C TRP A 264 3.22 -7.58 10.44
N LYS A 265 3.91 -7.50 11.58
CA LYS A 265 5.13 -8.30 11.83
C LYS A 265 4.87 -9.80 11.70
N ARG A 266 3.73 -10.30 12.21
CA ARG A 266 3.37 -11.73 12.10
C ARG A 266 3.04 -12.10 10.65
N MET A 267 2.23 -11.29 9.96
CA MET A 267 1.89 -11.51 8.54
C MET A 267 3.13 -11.42 7.65
N TYR A 268 4.00 -10.44 7.89
CA TYR A 268 5.26 -10.27 7.17
C TYR A 268 6.18 -11.48 7.34
N LYS A 269 6.28 -12.02 8.55
CA LYS A 269 7.05 -13.23 8.81
C LYS A 269 6.53 -14.41 7.98
N LEU A 270 5.22 -14.64 7.95
CA LEU A 270 4.63 -15.69 7.14
C LEU A 270 4.95 -15.51 5.64
N MET A 271 4.75 -14.30 5.10
CA MET A 271 5.05 -14.00 3.70
C MET A 271 6.52 -14.27 3.38
N ARG A 272 7.41 -13.85 4.28
CA ARG A 272 8.85 -14.04 4.11
C ARG A 272 9.25 -15.51 4.16
N ASP A 273 8.70 -16.29 5.08
CA ASP A 273 8.97 -17.73 5.18
C ASP A 273 8.56 -18.47 3.90
N VAL A 274 7.39 -18.11 3.34
CA VAL A 274 6.93 -18.62 2.04
C VAL A 274 7.85 -18.18 0.92
N GLY A 275 8.22 -16.91 0.88
CA GLY A 275 9.10 -16.34 -0.14
C GLY A 275 10.51 -16.93 -0.10
N GLN A 276 11.10 -17.12 1.07
CA GLN A 276 12.40 -17.76 1.23
C GLN A 276 12.41 -19.18 0.64
N ASN A 277 11.34 -19.94 0.85
CA ASN A 277 11.21 -21.27 0.27
C ASN A 277 11.12 -21.22 -1.26
N ASN A 278 10.49 -20.21 -1.83
CA ASN A 278 10.42 -20.01 -3.26
C ASN A 278 11.77 -19.57 -3.83
N VAL A 279 12.45 -18.62 -3.20
CA VAL A 279 13.79 -18.14 -3.63
C VAL A 279 14.80 -19.27 -3.64
N LYS A 280 14.81 -20.15 -2.62
CA LYS A 280 15.71 -21.31 -2.55
C LYS A 280 15.54 -22.29 -3.75
N ARG A 281 14.39 -22.27 -4.41
CA ARG A 281 14.08 -23.13 -5.56
C ARG A 281 14.39 -22.48 -6.91
N LYS A 282 14.61 -21.15 -6.95
CA LYS A 282 14.93 -20.43 -8.19
C LYS A 282 16.36 -20.77 -8.65
N GLN A 283 16.54 -20.96 -9.95
CA GLN A 283 17.87 -21.18 -10.56
C GLN A 283 18.60 -19.85 -10.82
N THR A 284 17.84 -18.80 -11.15
CA THR A 284 18.35 -17.47 -11.44
C THR A 284 17.60 -16.44 -10.59
N LEU A 285 18.31 -15.42 -10.13
CA LEU A 285 17.77 -14.31 -9.35
C LEU A 285 18.06 -12.99 -10.10
N SER A 286 17.08 -12.09 -10.11
CA SER A 286 17.29 -10.71 -10.54
C SER A 286 18.25 -9.98 -9.59
N VAL A 287 18.79 -8.83 -10.01
CA VAL A 287 19.67 -7.99 -9.18
C VAL A 287 18.99 -7.65 -7.83
N ASN A 288 17.75 -7.19 -7.88
CA ASN A 288 17.01 -6.81 -6.68
C ASN A 288 16.73 -7.99 -5.74
N GLU A 289 16.43 -9.18 -6.29
CA GLU A 289 16.26 -10.38 -5.48
C GLU A 289 17.58 -10.82 -4.82
N ARG A 290 18.72 -10.73 -5.54
CA ARG A 290 20.04 -11.01 -4.97
C ARG A 290 20.35 -10.10 -3.79
N LEU A 291 20.15 -8.78 -3.96
CA LEU A 291 20.36 -7.79 -2.89
C LEU A 291 19.45 -8.05 -1.70
N ALA A 292 18.17 -8.36 -1.93
CA ALA A 292 17.22 -8.66 -0.85
C ALA A 292 17.61 -9.93 -0.07
N VAL A 293 18.10 -10.98 -0.74
CA VAL A 293 18.61 -12.20 -0.07
C VAL A 293 19.85 -11.87 0.76
N ILE A 294 20.75 -11.06 0.24
CA ILE A 294 21.95 -10.63 0.95
C ILE A 294 21.58 -9.84 2.21
N ASP A 295 20.63 -8.90 2.11
CA ASP A 295 20.15 -8.12 3.27
C ASP A 295 19.48 -9.01 4.32
N GLN A 296 18.73 -10.04 3.91
CA GLN A 296 18.16 -11.03 4.83
C GLN A 296 19.23 -11.88 5.54
N ILE A 297 20.33 -12.18 4.88
CA ILE A 297 21.48 -12.85 5.53
C ILE A 297 22.13 -11.92 6.56
N ARG A 298 22.32 -10.65 6.22
CA ARG A 298 22.93 -9.65 7.14
C ARG A 298 22.08 -9.40 8.38
N SER A 299 20.76 -9.32 8.22
CA SER A 299 19.83 -9.14 9.34
C SER A 299 19.66 -10.39 10.20
N GLY A 300 20.24 -11.53 9.78
CA GLY A 300 20.06 -12.82 10.45
C GLY A 300 18.70 -13.48 10.16
N ASP A 301 17.92 -12.92 9.24
CA ASP A 301 16.62 -13.44 8.87
C ASP A 301 16.70 -14.67 7.96
N MET A 302 17.82 -14.84 7.26
CA MET A 302 18.13 -16.01 6.44
C MET A 302 19.51 -16.55 6.77
N ARG A 303 19.64 -17.86 6.96
CA ARG A 303 20.95 -18.46 7.22
C ARG A 303 21.71 -18.62 5.90
N TYR A 304 22.94 -18.11 5.86
CA TYR A 304 23.85 -18.27 4.73
C TYR A 304 23.93 -19.71 4.21
N PHE A 305 23.99 -20.69 5.11
CA PHE A 305 24.11 -22.09 4.76
C PHE A 305 22.96 -22.59 3.88
N ASP A 306 21.76 -22.05 4.07
CA ASP A 306 20.56 -22.45 3.33
C ASP A 306 20.55 -21.94 1.88
N VAL A 307 21.37 -20.94 1.57
CA VAL A 307 21.42 -20.25 0.26
C VAL A 307 22.81 -20.25 -0.39
N LYS A 308 23.78 -20.99 0.17
CA LYS A 308 25.18 -21.04 -0.33
C LYS A 308 25.32 -21.45 -1.79
N THR A 309 24.33 -22.10 -2.37
CA THR A 309 24.30 -22.54 -3.77
C THR A 309 23.62 -21.56 -4.70
N LEU A 310 22.89 -20.56 -4.16
CA LEU A 310 22.29 -19.53 -4.98
C LEU A 310 23.36 -18.59 -5.54
N LYS A 311 23.15 -18.15 -6.79
CA LYS A 311 24.04 -17.21 -7.47
C LYS A 311 23.75 -15.79 -7.02
N LEU A 312 24.32 -15.39 -5.88
CA LEU A 312 24.07 -14.08 -5.24
C LEU A 312 25.06 -13.01 -5.69
N PHE A 313 26.29 -13.42 -6.03
CA PHE A 313 27.40 -12.52 -6.28
C PHE A 313 27.60 -12.31 -7.79
N GLU A 314 27.98 -11.10 -8.17
CA GLU A 314 28.24 -10.77 -9.59
C GLU A 314 29.66 -10.20 -9.71
N ASP A 315 30.40 -10.71 -10.69
CA ASP A 315 31.72 -10.18 -10.99
C ASP A 315 31.65 -8.98 -11.95
N VAL A 316 32.78 -8.37 -12.22
CA VAL A 316 32.90 -7.19 -13.13
C VAL A 316 32.51 -7.49 -14.57
N GLN A 317 32.40 -8.76 -14.95
CA GLN A 317 31.95 -9.23 -16.27
C GLN A 317 30.45 -9.56 -16.28
N GLN A 318 29.71 -9.19 -15.21
CA GLN A 318 28.27 -9.50 -15.03
C GLN A 318 27.96 -11.01 -14.92
N LYS A 319 28.97 -11.86 -14.70
CA LYS A 319 28.75 -13.27 -14.42
C LYS A 319 28.37 -13.48 -12.96
N THR A 320 27.34 -14.28 -12.73
CA THR A 320 26.85 -14.56 -11.39
C THR A 320 27.49 -15.80 -10.79
N TRP A 321 27.82 -15.74 -9.50
CA TRP A 321 28.49 -16.76 -8.72
C TRP A 321 27.71 -17.09 -7.45
N SER A 322 27.73 -18.36 -7.06
CA SER A 322 27.31 -18.75 -5.70
C SER A 322 28.50 -18.72 -4.74
N ALA A 323 28.22 -18.59 -3.45
CA ALA A 323 29.27 -18.66 -2.44
C ALA A 323 30.02 -19.98 -2.46
N SER A 324 29.34 -21.11 -2.76
CA SER A 324 29.99 -22.41 -2.95
C SER A 324 30.97 -22.43 -4.14
N GLN A 325 30.61 -21.76 -5.24
CA GLN A 325 31.49 -21.66 -6.42
C GLN A 325 32.72 -20.78 -6.13
N ILE A 326 32.53 -19.66 -5.42
CA ILE A 326 33.61 -18.78 -5.00
C ILE A 326 34.58 -19.55 -4.08
N HIS A 327 34.04 -20.25 -3.07
CA HIS A 327 34.83 -21.05 -2.16
C HIS A 327 35.63 -22.14 -2.90
N GLN A 328 35.02 -22.83 -3.87
CA GLN A 328 35.73 -23.82 -4.69
C GLN A 328 36.80 -23.17 -5.58
N ALA A 329 36.56 -22.00 -6.15
CA ALA A 329 37.54 -21.27 -6.93
C ALA A 329 38.73 -20.83 -6.08
N CYS A 330 38.49 -20.35 -4.87
CA CYS A 330 39.52 -19.99 -3.90
C CYS A 330 40.37 -21.23 -3.51
N ASN A 331 39.74 -22.35 -3.19
CA ASN A 331 40.44 -23.58 -2.78
C ASN A 331 41.25 -24.27 -3.91
N ARG A 332 40.97 -23.93 -5.18
CA ARG A 332 41.74 -24.47 -6.34
C ARG A 332 42.94 -23.61 -6.73
N ASN A 333 43.41 -22.74 -5.84
CA ASN A 333 44.59 -21.85 -5.99
C ASN A 333 44.51 -20.88 -7.19
N SER A 334 43.38 -20.73 -7.84
CA SER A 334 43.23 -19.83 -8.99
C SER A 334 43.23 -18.35 -8.67
N ILE A 335 43.06 -17.98 -7.37
CA ILE A 335 43.03 -16.60 -6.89
C ILE A 335 44.26 -16.31 -6.02
N PHE A 336 44.78 -17.29 -5.28
CA PHE A 336 45.86 -17.10 -4.30
C PHE A 336 47.28 -17.10 -4.88
N ASP A 337 47.49 -17.74 -6.03
CA ASP A 337 48.81 -17.79 -6.68
C ASP A 337 49.31 -16.42 -7.19
N LEU A 338 48.56 -15.34 -7.03
CA LEU A 338 48.88 -14.04 -7.59
C LEU A 338 49.26 -13.00 -6.56
N LEU A 339 49.21 -13.30 -5.25
CA LEU A 339 49.53 -12.34 -4.18
C LEU A 339 50.54 -12.93 -3.19
N PRO A 340 51.65 -12.18 -2.91
CA PRO A 340 52.71 -12.63 -1.98
C PRO A 340 52.25 -12.72 -0.53
N ASP A 341 51.17 -12.10 -0.14
CA ASP A 341 50.68 -12.04 1.23
C ASP A 341 49.25 -12.59 1.27
N GLU A 342 48.99 -13.73 1.73
CA GLU A 342 47.73 -14.41 2.03
C GLU A 342 46.45 -13.56 2.14
N THR A 343 46.46 -12.33 1.65
CA THR A 343 45.37 -11.37 1.63
C THR A 343 44.45 -11.71 0.46
N LEU A 344 43.21 -12.00 0.74
CA LEU A 344 42.15 -12.17 -0.24
C LEU A 344 42.13 -10.95 -1.16
N ALA A 345 42.51 -11.10 -2.42
CA ALA A 345 42.41 -10.03 -3.42
C ALA A 345 40.97 -9.81 -3.82
N VAL A 346 40.20 -9.38 -2.88
CA VAL A 346 38.87 -8.91 -3.11
C VAL A 346 39.01 -7.43 -3.42
N SER A 347 39.09 -7.13 -4.72
CA SER A 347 39.19 -5.74 -5.14
C SER A 347 37.80 -5.10 -5.09
N PHE A 348 37.68 -4.10 -4.25
CA PHE A 348 36.56 -3.20 -4.23
C PHE A 348 36.64 -2.21 -5.39
N ALA A 349 36.38 -2.65 -6.61
CA ALA A 349 36.22 -1.74 -7.71
C ALA A 349 34.76 -1.23 -7.70
N PRO A 350 34.54 0.08 -7.79
CA PRO A 350 33.22 0.59 -8.13
C PRO A 350 32.82 -0.03 -9.46
N PRO A 351 31.57 -0.37 -9.69
CA PRO A 351 31.13 -0.89 -10.97
C PRO A 351 31.59 0.04 -12.07
N LEU A 352 32.29 -0.51 -13.08
CA LEU A 352 32.73 0.19 -14.27
C LEU A 352 33.91 1.20 -14.10
N HIS A 353 35.02 0.79 -13.51
CA HIS A 353 36.26 1.55 -13.72
C HIS A 353 37.10 0.89 -14.83
N PRO A 354 37.21 1.47 -16.05
CA PRO A 354 37.79 0.83 -17.22
C PRO A 354 39.26 0.41 -17.07
N ILE A 355 40.00 1.07 -16.18
CA ILE A 355 41.43 0.81 -15.92
C ILE A 355 41.61 -0.35 -14.93
N GLY A 356 40.80 -0.38 -13.86
CA GLY A 356 40.81 -1.46 -12.87
C GLY A 356 40.47 -2.81 -13.49
N ASP A 357 39.43 -2.84 -14.30
CA ASP A 357 38.97 -4.06 -14.99
C ASP A 357 40.02 -4.68 -15.90
N ARG A 358 40.77 -3.86 -16.68
CA ARG A 358 41.83 -4.35 -17.57
C ARG A 358 43.00 -4.96 -16.80
N VAL A 359 43.40 -4.37 -15.69
CA VAL A 359 44.51 -4.90 -14.85
C VAL A 359 44.11 -6.23 -14.20
N LEU A 360 42.88 -6.31 -13.70
CA LEU A 360 42.36 -7.48 -13.00
C LEU A 360 42.04 -8.62 -13.97
N GLN A 361 41.49 -8.31 -15.16
CA GLN A 361 41.31 -9.29 -16.24
C GLN A 361 42.63 -9.86 -16.72
N ALA A 362 43.67 -9.03 -16.87
CA ALA A 362 45.01 -9.49 -17.25
C ALA A 362 45.64 -10.43 -16.19
N ARG A 363 45.25 -10.29 -14.93
CA ARG A 363 45.69 -11.17 -13.83
C ARG A 363 44.78 -12.36 -13.58
N ARG A 364 43.69 -12.54 -14.34
CA ARG A 364 42.69 -13.61 -14.16
C ARG A 364 42.08 -13.65 -12.74
N ALA A 365 42.07 -12.52 -12.04
CA ALA A 365 41.51 -12.42 -10.71
C ALA A 365 39.97 -12.39 -10.75
N LEU A 366 39.32 -13.06 -9.80
CA LEU A 366 37.90 -12.92 -9.58
C LEU A 366 37.65 -11.59 -8.83
N VAL A 367 36.98 -10.65 -9.46
CA VAL A 367 36.62 -9.37 -8.86
C VAL A 367 35.14 -9.37 -8.56
N LEU A 368 34.82 -9.20 -7.30
CA LEU A 368 33.43 -9.05 -6.83
C LEU A 368 33.05 -7.57 -6.75
N SER A 369 31.80 -7.26 -6.98
CA SER A 369 31.35 -5.86 -6.84
C SER A 369 31.39 -5.40 -5.39
N ARG A 370 31.65 -4.10 -5.16
CA ARG A 370 31.77 -3.51 -3.81
C ARG A 370 30.52 -3.77 -2.96
N SER A 371 29.35 -3.75 -3.54
CA SER A 371 28.07 -4.02 -2.84
C SER A 371 27.99 -5.41 -2.21
N VAL A 372 28.85 -6.34 -2.64
CA VAL A 372 28.91 -7.72 -2.14
C VAL A 372 29.91 -7.87 -1.01
N LEU A 373 30.88 -7.00 -0.92
CA LEU A 373 32.06 -7.13 -0.06
C LEU A 373 32.01 -6.26 1.20
N GLU A 374 31.17 -5.24 1.21
CA GLU A 374 30.89 -4.44 2.41
C GLU A 374 29.94 -5.17 3.38
N GLN A 375 29.66 -6.42 3.10
CA GLN A 375 28.79 -7.32 3.84
C GLN A 375 29.56 -8.46 4.44
#